data_d873349d6b5741fc22dff3ccee1282ad
#
_entry.id   d873349d6b5741fc22dff3ccee1282ad
#
_cell.length_a   1.000
_cell.length_b   1.000
_cell.length_c   1.000
_cell.angle_alpha   90.00
_cell.angle_beta   90.00
_cell.angle_gamma   90.00
#
_symmetry.space_group_name_H-M   'P 1'
#
loop_
_entity.id
_entity.type
_entity.pdbx_description
1 polymer ?
#
loop_
_entity_poly.entity_id
_entity_poly.type
_entity_poly.pdbx_seq_one_letter_code
_entity_poly.pdbx_strand_id
1 'polypeptide(L)'
;MAEITSSDLLRKVEVEQEGSSRTLHLTANENILSTTAMKLVSGPLYSRYHLGNANKRAYTRSGANFLGLLTKSLPAVYALEAAALRAAKRLFGADFCDFRPLSGVHAIISTIASLTDQGDSIYCLSPDEGGHFATTSIVERLGRNCHYLPWNNTRSDFDFDKVEQSFSQCPPRCIYLDHSNSLFSLNLRRLREVAGRDPIIVYDGSHPMGLIAGQMFDNPLDHGCDVLQGSTHKTFPGPQKGMILTRSPELGKRISDTVDTFVSNQHSGDTLALYVTLLEMEKWGDRYAQQTVRNAKALARNLVEFGFEVFQRDGNATNSHQVLIQGFPDEQHLIAANRLLDCGISVNAKVTLRRKVIRVGIQEVTRRGMTECEMETIANIFSRALLKEEPTTILIKEVSALVDRHKGVKFSFDDQL
;
A
#
# COMPACT_ATOMS: atom_id res chain seq x y z
N MET A 1 9.28 3.96 -36.92
CA MET A 1 9.76 4.54 -35.63
C MET A 1 11.28 4.61 -35.71
N ALA A 2 11.87 5.78 -35.45
CA ALA A 2 13.34 5.88 -35.40
C ALA A 2 13.87 4.97 -34.28
N GLU A 3 15.00 4.31 -34.53
CA GLU A 3 15.67 3.44 -33.56
C GLU A 3 16.14 4.29 -32.38
N ILE A 4 15.74 3.90 -31.15
CA ILE A 4 16.11 4.63 -29.93
C ILE A 4 17.54 4.22 -29.56
N THR A 5 18.47 5.16 -29.58
CA THR A 5 19.84 4.91 -29.11
C THR A 5 19.91 4.84 -27.57
N SER A 6 20.98 4.26 -27.02
CA SER A 6 21.19 4.24 -25.55
C SER A 6 21.29 5.64 -24.95
N SER A 7 21.87 6.60 -25.64
CA SER A 7 21.95 8.01 -25.22
C SER A 7 20.57 8.68 -25.19
N ASP A 8 19.71 8.40 -26.21
CA ASP A 8 18.33 8.90 -26.22
C ASP A 8 17.50 8.32 -25.08
N LEU A 9 17.69 7.02 -24.76
CA LEU A 9 17.05 6.36 -23.62
C LEU A 9 17.43 7.06 -22.30
N LEU A 10 18.71 7.21 -22.05
CA LEU A 10 19.19 7.85 -20.82
C LEU A 10 18.69 9.28 -20.68
N ARG A 11 18.75 10.08 -21.75
CA ARG A 11 18.24 11.45 -21.75
C ARG A 11 16.74 11.51 -21.46
N LYS A 12 15.92 10.59 -22.00
CA LYS A 12 14.49 10.54 -21.71
C LYS A 12 14.24 10.19 -20.24
N VAL A 13 15.00 9.25 -19.67
CA VAL A 13 14.89 8.90 -18.25
C VAL A 13 15.28 10.09 -17.36
N GLU A 14 16.34 10.83 -17.69
CA GLU A 14 16.74 12.03 -16.96
C GLU A 14 15.66 13.11 -16.97
N VAL A 15 15.06 13.38 -18.13
CA VAL A 15 13.93 14.34 -18.25
C VAL A 15 12.74 13.92 -17.40
N GLU A 16 12.39 12.62 -17.40
CA GLU A 16 11.30 12.08 -16.59
C GLU A 16 11.59 12.19 -15.09
N GLN A 17 12.82 11.86 -14.68
CA GLN A 17 13.25 12.00 -13.29
C GLN A 17 13.24 13.47 -12.83
N GLU A 18 13.68 14.39 -13.67
CA GLU A 18 13.64 15.83 -13.38
C GLU A 18 12.19 16.31 -13.26
N GLY A 19 11.30 15.92 -14.17
CA GLY A 19 9.86 16.22 -14.11
C GLY A 19 9.24 15.70 -12.81
N SER A 20 9.46 14.42 -12.49
CA SER A 20 8.98 13.80 -11.25
C SER A 20 9.51 14.51 -9.99
N SER A 21 10.77 14.95 -10.00
CA SER A 21 11.39 15.65 -8.85
C SER A 21 10.78 17.03 -8.55
N ARG A 22 10.07 17.61 -9.52
CA ARG A 22 9.36 18.91 -9.40
C ARG A 22 7.85 18.76 -9.20
N THR A 23 7.35 17.52 -9.24
CA THR A 23 5.93 17.21 -9.08
C THR A 23 5.59 17.00 -7.61
N LEU A 24 4.48 17.57 -7.17
CA LEU A 24 3.88 17.29 -5.87
C LEU A 24 3.08 15.98 -5.97
N HIS A 25 3.65 14.90 -5.48
CA HIS A 25 3.05 13.57 -5.52
C HIS A 25 2.02 13.40 -4.40
N LEU A 26 0.75 13.46 -4.77
CA LEU A 26 -0.40 13.25 -3.89
C LEU A 26 -1.21 12.02 -4.29
N THR A 27 -0.60 11.06 -4.97
CA THR A 27 -1.21 9.76 -5.27
C THR A 27 -1.19 8.87 -4.03
N ALA A 28 -2.31 8.24 -3.69
CA ALA A 28 -2.44 7.44 -2.46
C ALA A 28 -1.70 6.08 -2.52
N ASN A 29 -1.11 5.73 -3.65
CA ASN A 29 -0.46 4.44 -3.93
C ASN A 29 1.04 4.53 -4.15
N GLU A 30 1.65 5.69 -3.90
CA GLU A 30 3.08 5.94 -4.08
C GLU A 30 3.72 6.45 -2.78
N ASN A 31 5.03 6.27 -2.66
CA ASN A 31 5.84 6.83 -1.58
C ASN A 31 7.32 6.85 -1.99
N ILE A 32 8.14 7.55 -1.21
CA ILE A 32 9.56 7.67 -1.46
C ILE A 32 10.39 6.82 -0.50
N LEU A 33 11.36 6.07 -1.07
CA LEU A 33 12.39 5.38 -0.30
C LEU A 33 13.40 6.37 0.30
N SER A 34 13.96 6.05 1.46
CA SER A 34 15.18 6.72 1.92
C SER A 34 16.36 6.47 0.99
N THR A 35 17.29 7.40 0.92
CA THR A 35 18.54 7.25 0.15
C THR A 35 19.32 6.01 0.61
N THR A 36 19.28 5.74 1.92
CA THR A 36 19.92 4.55 2.51
C THR A 36 19.30 3.25 1.96
N ALA A 37 17.97 3.16 1.86
CA ALA A 37 17.28 2.00 1.28
C ALA A 37 17.52 1.92 -0.24
N MET A 38 17.47 3.05 -0.96
CA MET A 38 17.68 3.12 -2.41
C MET A 38 19.06 2.58 -2.85
N LYS A 39 20.11 2.86 -2.09
CA LYS A 39 21.46 2.33 -2.36
C LYS A 39 21.52 0.79 -2.39
N LEU A 40 20.63 0.12 -1.67
CA LEU A 40 20.57 -1.34 -1.64
C LEU A 40 19.83 -1.93 -2.84
N VAL A 41 18.79 -1.25 -3.32
CA VAL A 41 18.05 -1.65 -4.53
C VAL A 41 18.95 -1.62 -5.76
N SER A 42 19.80 -0.61 -5.89
CA SER A 42 20.69 -0.42 -7.04
C SER A 42 22.07 -1.10 -6.92
N GLY A 43 22.30 -1.84 -5.82
CA GLY A 43 23.61 -2.45 -5.54
C GLY A 43 23.89 -3.74 -6.33
N PRO A 44 25.16 -4.19 -6.42
CA PRO A 44 25.55 -5.39 -7.16
C PRO A 44 24.88 -6.69 -6.68
N LEU A 45 24.35 -6.71 -5.45
CA LEU A 45 23.64 -7.85 -4.89
C LEU A 45 22.30 -8.10 -5.58
N TYR A 46 21.73 -7.10 -6.26
CA TYR A 46 20.51 -7.24 -7.06
C TYR A 46 20.63 -8.36 -8.11
N SER A 47 21.80 -8.54 -8.71
CA SER A 47 22.07 -9.57 -9.73
C SER A 47 22.41 -10.94 -9.13
N ARG A 48 22.25 -11.17 -7.82
CA ARG A 48 22.58 -12.42 -7.17
C ARG A 48 21.33 -13.16 -6.72
N TYR A 49 21.37 -14.50 -6.85
CA TYR A 49 20.28 -15.36 -6.42
C TYR A 49 20.17 -15.37 -4.90
N HIS A 50 18.94 -15.18 -4.43
CA HIS A 50 18.54 -15.27 -3.04
C HIS A 50 17.25 -16.10 -2.96
N LEU A 51 17.39 -17.40 -2.70
CA LEU A 51 16.33 -18.41 -2.85
C LEU A 51 15.71 -18.78 -1.50
N GLY A 52 14.40 -19.07 -1.49
CA GLY A 52 13.64 -19.61 -0.37
C GLY A 52 13.56 -18.65 0.84
N ASN A 53 13.10 -19.16 1.97
CA ASN A 53 12.92 -18.42 3.22
C ASN A 53 14.10 -18.70 4.18
N ALA A 54 14.59 -17.69 4.88
CA ALA A 54 15.68 -17.80 5.86
C ALA A 54 15.42 -18.87 6.94
N ASN A 55 14.17 -19.10 7.32
CA ASN A 55 13.80 -20.09 8.34
C ASN A 55 13.89 -21.56 7.86
N LYS A 56 13.95 -21.81 6.55
CA LYS A 56 13.95 -23.15 5.97
C LYS A 56 15.33 -23.61 5.45
N ARG A 57 16.35 -22.80 5.59
CA ARG A 57 17.66 -23.08 4.97
C ARG A 57 18.68 -23.63 5.95
N ALA A 58 19.31 -24.72 5.54
CA ALA A 58 20.55 -25.14 6.14
C ALA A 58 21.71 -24.34 5.51
N TYR A 59 22.40 -23.54 6.33
CA TYR A 59 23.64 -22.91 5.92
C TYR A 59 24.80 -23.87 6.06
N THR A 60 25.58 -24.00 4.99
CA THR A 60 26.93 -24.54 5.05
C THR A 60 27.93 -23.47 4.67
N ARG A 61 29.20 -23.59 5.07
CA ARG A 61 30.28 -22.67 4.64
C ARG A 61 30.43 -22.59 3.12
N SER A 62 29.97 -23.61 2.39
CA SER A 62 30.12 -23.74 0.93
C SER A 62 28.91 -23.27 0.12
N GLY A 63 27.74 -23.05 0.76
CA GLY A 63 26.56 -22.63 0.04
C GLY A 63 25.25 -22.87 0.81
N ALA A 64 24.14 -22.50 0.20
CA ALA A 64 22.77 -22.81 0.66
C ALA A 64 22.15 -23.83 -0.28
N ASN A 65 21.56 -24.88 0.30
CA ASN A 65 20.78 -25.85 -0.46
C ASN A 65 19.29 -25.50 -0.33
N PHE A 66 18.65 -25.30 -1.47
CA PHE A 66 17.22 -25.06 -1.55
C PHE A 66 16.63 -25.98 -2.63
N LEU A 67 15.73 -26.87 -2.22
CA LEU A 67 15.09 -27.86 -3.12
C LEU A 67 16.09 -28.63 -4.02
N GLY A 68 17.23 -29.03 -3.46
CA GLY A 68 18.27 -29.72 -4.19
C GLY A 68 19.21 -28.86 -5.04
N LEU A 69 18.95 -27.55 -5.14
CA LEU A 69 19.84 -26.61 -5.80
C LEU A 69 20.84 -26.03 -4.81
N LEU A 70 22.11 -26.35 -4.98
CA LEU A 70 23.20 -25.75 -4.22
C LEU A 70 23.68 -24.45 -4.91
N THR A 71 23.53 -23.31 -4.23
CA THR A 71 23.99 -22.03 -4.72
C THR A 71 25.07 -21.44 -3.81
N LYS A 72 25.90 -20.53 -4.35
CA LYS A 72 26.84 -19.76 -3.51
C LYS A 72 26.04 -19.00 -2.46
N SER A 73 26.41 -19.17 -1.20
CA SER A 73 25.74 -18.49 -0.09
C SER A 73 26.02 -16.97 -0.09
N LEU A 74 25.03 -16.21 0.34
CA LEU A 74 25.12 -14.79 0.73
C LEU A 74 24.88 -14.66 2.25
N PRO A 75 25.81 -15.13 3.11
CA PRO A 75 25.52 -15.33 4.53
C PRO A 75 25.10 -14.03 5.25
N ALA A 76 25.63 -12.88 4.87
CA ALA A 76 25.22 -11.59 5.42
C ALA A 76 23.76 -11.25 5.03
N VAL A 77 23.37 -11.48 3.77
CA VAL A 77 21.99 -11.24 3.32
C VAL A 77 21.00 -12.11 4.08
N TYR A 78 21.34 -13.36 4.30
CA TYR A 78 20.49 -14.29 5.05
C TYR A 78 20.33 -13.89 6.52
N ALA A 79 21.42 -13.48 7.16
CA ALA A 79 21.38 -13.02 8.54
C ALA A 79 20.52 -11.75 8.68
N LEU A 80 20.63 -10.83 7.70
CA LEU A 80 19.84 -9.61 7.64
C LEU A 80 18.37 -9.89 7.32
N GLU A 81 18.07 -10.84 6.41
CA GLU A 81 16.69 -11.29 6.16
C GLU A 81 16.05 -11.86 7.43
N ALA A 82 16.76 -12.73 8.16
CA ALA A 82 16.25 -13.27 9.41
C ALA A 82 16.00 -12.18 10.46
N ALA A 83 16.84 -11.15 10.51
CA ALA A 83 16.62 -9.99 11.37
C ALA A 83 15.42 -9.15 10.92
N ALA A 84 15.24 -8.95 9.61
CA ALA A 84 14.09 -8.26 9.02
C ALA A 84 12.76 -8.98 9.33
N LEU A 85 12.74 -10.32 9.22
CA LEU A 85 11.57 -11.13 9.60
C LEU A 85 11.21 -10.93 11.08
N ARG A 86 12.20 -10.87 11.97
CA ARG A 86 11.95 -10.58 13.40
C ARG A 86 11.43 -9.16 13.62
N ALA A 87 11.99 -8.17 12.92
CA ALA A 87 11.51 -6.78 12.99
C ALA A 87 10.05 -6.67 12.53
N ALA A 88 9.70 -7.26 11.38
CA ALA A 88 8.32 -7.27 10.89
C ALA A 88 7.36 -7.94 11.88
N LYS A 89 7.74 -9.08 12.46
CA LYS A 89 6.92 -9.76 13.48
C LYS A 89 6.66 -8.88 14.70
N ARG A 90 7.68 -8.19 15.21
CA ARG A 90 7.50 -7.25 16.34
C ARG A 90 6.60 -6.08 15.97
N LEU A 91 6.84 -5.47 14.81
CA LEU A 91 6.15 -4.28 14.35
C LEU A 91 4.64 -4.50 14.17
N PHE A 92 4.25 -5.69 13.69
CA PHE A 92 2.86 -6.03 13.40
C PHE A 92 2.23 -6.99 14.43
N GLY A 93 2.95 -7.41 15.46
CA GLY A 93 2.45 -8.36 16.44
C GLY A 93 2.10 -9.72 15.84
N ALA A 94 2.90 -10.22 14.89
CA ALA A 94 2.71 -11.48 14.20
C ALA A 94 3.74 -12.54 14.63
N ASP A 95 3.39 -13.83 14.49
CA ASP A 95 4.31 -14.95 14.77
C ASP A 95 5.01 -15.47 13.52
N PHE A 96 4.42 -15.21 12.35
CA PHE A 96 4.95 -15.54 11.04
C PHE A 96 4.98 -14.32 10.13
N CYS A 97 6.03 -14.22 9.32
CA CYS A 97 6.16 -13.21 8.27
C CYS A 97 6.84 -13.83 7.04
N ASP A 98 6.34 -13.48 5.86
CA ASP A 98 6.95 -13.79 4.57
C ASP A 98 6.92 -12.57 3.66
N PHE A 99 8.07 -12.08 3.20
CA PHE A 99 8.18 -10.97 2.26
C PHE A 99 8.90 -11.36 0.95
N ARG A 100 8.87 -12.67 0.60
CA ARG A 100 9.30 -13.16 -0.71
C ARG A 100 8.38 -12.72 -1.86
N PRO A 101 7.05 -12.50 -1.69
CA PRO A 101 6.24 -11.97 -2.78
C PRO A 101 6.83 -10.70 -3.38
N LEU A 102 6.89 -10.62 -4.72
CA LEU A 102 7.56 -9.54 -5.45
C LEU A 102 6.71 -8.27 -5.58
N SER A 103 5.43 -8.34 -5.21
CA SER A 103 4.47 -7.22 -5.22
C SER A 103 3.27 -7.53 -4.33
N GLY A 104 2.42 -6.51 -4.08
CA GLY A 104 1.13 -6.72 -3.41
C GLY A 104 0.23 -7.71 -4.16
N VAL A 105 0.14 -7.61 -5.50
CA VAL A 105 -0.63 -8.56 -6.32
C VAL A 105 -0.07 -9.98 -6.22
N HIS A 106 1.24 -10.12 -6.18
CA HIS A 106 1.86 -11.45 -5.99
C HIS A 106 1.55 -12.01 -4.58
N ALA A 107 1.43 -11.15 -3.55
CA ALA A 107 0.96 -11.57 -2.23
C ALA A 107 -0.51 -12.03 -2.28
N ILE A 108 -1.41 -11.34 -3.04
CA ILE A 108 -2.80 -11.76 -3.25
C ILE A 108 -2.85 -13.19 -3.83
N ILE A 109 -2.15 -13.41 -4.94
CA ILE A 109 -2.09 -14.72 -5.62
C ILE A 109 -1.59 -15.81 -4.66
N SER A 110 -0.48 -15.53 -3.97
CA SER A 110 0.14 -16.47 -3.04
C SER A 110 -0.78 -16.81 -1.87
N THR A 111 -1.44 -15.84 -1.27
CA THR A 111 -2.33 -16.03 -0.12
C THR A 111 -3.58 -16.82 -0.52
N ILE A 112 -4.27 -16.42 -1.60
CA ILE A 112 -5.47 -17.12 -2.06
C ILE A 112 -5.13 -18.56 -2.42
N ALA A 113 -4.06 -18.78 -3.18
CA ALA A 113 -3.64 -20.13 -3.58
C ALA A 113 -3.21 -21.02 -2.39
N SER A 114 -2.65 -20.41 -1.33
CA SER A 114 -2.22 -21.15 -0.13
C SER A 114 -3.38 -21.58 0.76
N LEU A 115 -4.42 -20.74 0.86
CA LEU A 115 -5.44 -20.84 1.91
C LEU A 115 -6.76 -21.42 1.42
N THR A 116 -6.91 -21.55 0.11
CA THR A 116 -8.15 -22.04 -0.53
C THR A 116 -7.87 -23.07 -1.61
N ASP A 117 -8.88 -23.87 -1.95
CA ASP A 117 -8.86 -24.85 -3.00
C ASP A 117 -9.77 -24.49 -4.17
N GLN A 118 -9.68 -25.20 -5.29
CA GLN A 118 -10.58 -25.02 -6.44
C GLN A 118 -12.03 -25.28 -6.01
N GLY A 119 -12.95 -24.41 -6.45
CA GLY A 119 -14.37 -24.48 -6.10
C GLY A 119 -14.75 -23.80 -4.79
N ASP A 120 -13.78 -23.41 -3.96
CA ASP A 120 -14.06 -22.66 -2.71
C ASP A 120 -14.73 -21.31 -2.97
N SER A 121 -15.68 -20.95 -2.09
CA SER A 121 -16.34 -19.65 -2.09
C SER A 121 -15.51 -18.60 -1.37
N ILE A 122 -15.13 -17.54 -2.10
CA ILE A 122 -14.36 -16.41 -1.59
C ILE A 122 -15.20 -15.15 -1.68
N TYR A 123 -15.37 -14.45 -0.56
CA TYR A 123 -16.03 -13.15 -0.53
C TYR A 123 -15.00 -12.03 -0.58
N CYS A 124 -15.15 -11.11 -1.56
CA CYS A 124 -14.28 -9.97 -1.79
C CYS A 124 -15.08 -8.66 -1.75
N LEU A 125 -14.41 -7.52 -1.67
CA LEU A 125 -15.04 -6.23 -1.93
C LEU A 125 -15.22 -6.02 -3.44
N SER A 126 -16.38 -5.47 -3.82
CA SER A 126 -16.60 -5.04 -5.21
C SER A 126 -15.64 -3.89 -5.55
N PRO A 127 -15.09 -3.83 -6.77
CA PRO A 127 -14.33 -2.66 -7.23
C PRO A 127 -15.11 -1.34 -7.10
N ASP A 128 -16.43 -1.37 -7.31
CA ASP A 128 -17.32 -0.19 -7.16
C ASP A 128 -17.37 0.33 -5.72
N GLU A 129 -17.21 -0.56 -4.74
CA GLU A 129 -17.16 -0.24 -3.31
C GLU A 129 -15.73 -0.02 -2.80
N GLY A 130 -14.74 -0.09 -3.65
CA GLY A 130 -13.34 0.18 -3.32
C GLY A 130 -12.45 -1.06 -3.22
N GLY A 131 -12.93 -2.23 -3.63
CA GLY A 131 -12.09 -3.42 -3.84
C GLY A 131 -11.03 -3.19 -4.93
N HIS A 132 -9.95 -3.95 -4.89
CA HIS A 132 -8.91 -3.87 -5.90
C HIS A 132 -9.38 -4.51 -7.22
N PHE A 133 -9.16 -3.83 -8.32
CA PHE A 133 -9.68 -4.22 -9.66
C PHE A 133 -9.26 -5.63 -10.11
N ALA A 134 -8.12 -6.13 -9.65
CA ALA A 134 -7.60 -7.42 -10.08
C ALA A 134 -8.09 -8.61 -9.21
N THR A 135 -8.59 -8.38 -8.00
CA THR A 135 -8.85 -9.45 -7.02
C THR A 135 -9.89 -10.44 -7.52
N THR A 136 -11.03 -9.97 -8.03
CA THR A 136 -12.07 -10.84 -8.60
C THR A 136 -11.49 -11.75 -9.70
N SER A 137 -10.77 -11.16 -10.66
CA SER A 137 -10.15 -11.91 -11.77
C SER A 137 -9.10 -12.90 -11.29
N ILE A 138 -8.36 -12.59 -10.23
CA ILE A 138 -7.39 -13.52 -9.62
C ILE A 138 -8.12 -14.71 -8.98
N VAL A 139 -9.17 -14.45 -8.19
CA VAL A 139 -9.99 -15.48 -7.55
C VAL A 139 -10.55 -16.46 -8.59
N GLU A 140 -11.19 -15.93 -9.64
CA GLU A 140 -11.79 -16.73 -10.71
C GLU A 140 -10.73 -17.51 -11.52
N ARG A 141 -9.60 -16.88 -11.88
CA ARG A 141 -8.51 -17.55 -12.62
C ARG A 141 -7.82 -18.64 -11.81
N LEU A 142 -7.85 -18.56 -10.49
CA LEU A 142 -7.38 -19.64 -9.62
C LEU A 142 -8.45 -20.75 -9.44
N GLY A 143 -9.61 -20.66 -10.10
CA GLY A 143 -10.67 -21.66 -10.06
C GLY A 143 -11.55 -21.60 -8.82
N ARG A 144 -11.64 -20.46 -8.14
CA ARG A 144 -12.50 -20.21 -6.97
C ARG A 144 -13.75 -19.47 -7.40
N ASN A 145 -14.81 -19.55 -6.59
CA ASN A 145 -16.06 -18.82 -6.80
C ASN A 145 -15.99 -17.48 -6.07
N CYS A 146 -16.09 -16.37 -6.82
CA CYS A 146 -16.05 -15.02 -6.24
C CYS A 146 -17.46 -14.53 -5.90
N HIS A 147 -17.63 -14.04 -4.69
CA HIS A 147 -18.85 -13.38 -4.20
C HIS A 147 -18.50 -11.99 -3.68
N TYR A 148 -19.41 -11.02 -3.83
CA TYR A 148 -19.19 -9.68 -3.28
C TYR A 148 -19.83 -9.55 -1.89
N LEU A 149 -19.07 -8.96 -0.97
CA LEU A 149 -19.56 -8.57 0.35
C LEU A 149 -20.58 -7.43 0.21
N PRO A 150 -21.78 -7.57 0.80
CA PRO A 150 -22.69 -6.44 0.90
C PRO A 150 -22.09 -5.24 1.62
N TRP A 151 -22.21 -4.06 1.01
CA TRP A 151 -21.54 -2.84 1.44
C TRP A 151 -22.49 -1.68 1.66
N ASN A 152 -22.23 -0.86 2.67
CA ASN A 152 -22.92 0.38 2.95
C ASN A 152 -22.05 1.58 2.54
N ASN A 153 -22.33 2.18 1.39
CA ASN A 153 -21.53 3.29 0.83
C ASN A 153 -21.56 4.57 1.69
N THR A 154 -22.63 4.80 2.44
CA THR A 154 -22.75 5.97 3.31
C THR A 154 -21.83 5.85 4.53
N ARG A 155 -21.74 4.65 5.09
CA ARG A 155 -20.88 4.37 6.24
C ARG A 155 -19.46 3.97 5.84
N SER A 156 -19.23 3.66 4.56
CA SER A 156 -17.98 3.04 4.08
C SER A 156 -17.58 1.83 4.96
N ASP A 157 -18.53 0.90 5.13
CA ASP A 157 -18.41 -0.31 5.94
C ASP A 157 -19.39 -1.38 5.46
N PHE A 158 -19.39 -2.58 6.04
CA PHE A 158 -20.27 -3.68 5.67
C PHE A 158 -21.75 -3.40 6.00
N ASP A 159 -22.65 -3.92 5.17
CA ASP A 159 -24.07 -4.07 5.48
C ASP A 159 -24.26 -5.43 6.17
N PHE A 160 -24.09 -5.46 7.50
CA PHE A 160 -24.02 -6.71 8.27
C PHE A 160 -25.27 -7.59 8.18
N ASP A 161 -26.45 -7.00 8.07
CA ASP A 161 -27.70 -7.78 7.92
C ASP A 161 -27.68 -8.57 6.61
N LYS A 162 -27.25 -7.94 5.52
CA LYS A 162 -27.11 -8.61 4.23
C LYS A 162 -25.91 -9.56 4.19
N VAL A 163 -24.81 -9.25 4.90
CA VAL A 163 -23.65 -10.15 5.02
C VAL A 163 -24.08 -11.46 5.68
N GLU A 164 -24.81 -11.40 6.79
CA GLU A 164 -25.33 -12.58 7.49
C GLU A 164 -26.25 -13.43 6.60
N GLN A 165 -27.16 -12.78 5.87
CA GLN A 165 -28.01 -13.45 4.91
C GLN A 165 -27.21 -14.13 3.79
N SER A 166 -26.19 -13.44 3.24
CA SER A 166 -25.35 -13.98 2.16
C SER A 166 -24.55 -15.19 2.63
N PHE A 167 -23.97 -15.14 3.83
CA PHE A 167 -23.22 -16.25 4.40
C PHE A 167 -24.09 -17.46 4.74
N SER A 168 -25.34 -17.24 5.14
CA SER A 168 -26.33 -18.33 5.36
C SER A 168 -26.67 -19.06 4.06
N GLN A 169 -26.71 -18.36 2.93
CA GLN A 169 -27.01 -18.94 1.62
C GLN A 169 -25.78 -19.62 0.97
N CYS A 170 -24.61 -19.01 1.09
CA CYS A 170 -23.37 -19.51 0.57
C CYS A 170 -22.24 -19.25 1.60
N PRO A 171 -21.92 -20.24 2.45
CA PRO A 171 -20.89 -20.06 3.47
C PRO A 171 -19.52 -19.76 2.86
N PRO A 172 -18.79 -18.73 3.33
CA PRO A 172 -17.45 -18.43 2.84
C PRO A 172 -16.43 -19.47 3.31
N ARG A 173 -15.51 -19.85 2.43
CA ARG A 173 -14.24 -20.50 2.80
C ARG A 173 -13.19 -19.45 3.20
N CYS A 174 -13.19 -18.33 2.48
CA CYS A 174 -12.30 -17.22 2.74
C CYS A 174 -13.04 -15.88 2.53
N ILE A 175 -12.72 -14.91 3.37
CA ILE A 175 -13.15 -13.52 3.22
C ILE A 175 -11.88 -12.71 2.95
N TYR A 176 -11.77 -12.12 1.75
CA TYR A 176 -10.61 -11.38 1.31
C TYR A 176 -10.92 -9.88 1.21
N LEU A 177 -10.30 -9.09 2.07
CA LEU A 177 -10.61 -7.66 2.26
C LEU A 177 -9.48 -6.79 1.72
N ASP A 178 -9.67 -6.20 0.55
CA ASP A 178 -8.67 -5.39 -0.16
C ASP A 178 -9.12 -3.92 -0.37
N HIS A 179 -9.64 -3.31 0.69
CA HIS A 179 -10.24 -1.98 0.63
C HIS A 179 -9.23 -0.88 0.26
N SER A 180 -9.22 -0.47 -1.03
CA SER A 180 -8.30 0.54 -1.57
C SER A 180 -8.59 1.98 -1.11
N ASN A 181 -9.77 2.23 -0.55
CA ASN A 181 -10.16 3.53 0.02
C ASN A 181 -10.15 3.48 1.56
N SER A 182 -9.06 3.10 2.14
CA SER A 182 -8.90 2.90 3.59
C SER A 182 -9.00 4.22 4.38
N LEU A 183 -10.15 4.92 4.28
CA LEU A 183 -10.40 6.16 5.04
C LEU A 183 -10.57 5.89 6.53
N PHE A 184 -11.18 4.76 6.87
CA PHE A 184 -11.51 4.33 8.22
C PHE A 184 -11.24 2.84 8.37
N SER A 185 -10.98 2.41 9.60
CA SER A 185 -10.96 0.98 9.92
C SER A 185 -12.32 0.35 9.70
N LEU A 186 -12.34 -0.89 9.21
CA LEU A 186 -13.53 -1.70 9.05
C LEU A 186 -13.90 -2.37 10.39
N ASN A 187 -15.18 -2.65 10.61
CA ASN A 187 -15.62 -3.36 11.81
C ASN A 187 -15.35 -4.88 11.68
N LEU A 188 -14.08 -5.25 11.76
CA LEU A 188 -13.59 -6.62 11.59
C LEU A 188 -14.04 -7.56 12.71
N ARG A 189 -14.21 -7.06 13.93
CA ARG A 189 -14.71 -7.84 15.06
C ARG A 189 -16.14 -8.32 14.79
N ARG A 190 -17.01 -7.40 14.33
CA ARG A 190 -18.38 -7.76 13.95
C ARG A 190 -18.41 -8.69 12.74
N LEU A 191 -17.53 -8.49 11.76
CA LEU A 191 -17.41 -9.39 10.63
C LEU A 191 -17.03 -10.81 11.08
N ARG A 192 -16.08 -10.95 12.00
CA ARG A 192 -15.70 -12.25 12.58
C ARG A 192 -16.84 -12.90 13.37
N GLU A 193 -17.62 -12.12 14.12
CA GLU A 193 -18.80 -12.63 14.83
C GLU A 193 -19.84 -13.21 13.86
N VAL A 194 -20.14 -12.49 12.77
CA VAL A 194 -21.10 -12.92 11.74
C VAL A 194 -20.58 -14.11 10.93
N ALA A 195 -19.29 -14.10 10.58
CA ALA A 195 -18.67 -15.18 9.80
C ALA A 195 -18.45 -16.47 10.60
N GLY A 196 -18.39 -16.39 11.93
CA GLY A 196 -18.02 -17.52 12.78
C GLY A 196 -16.51 -17.81 12.72
N ARG A 197 -16.09 -19.03 13.11
CA ARG A 197 -14.68 -19.41 13.25
C ARG A 197 -14.08 -20.07 12.02
N ASP A 198 -14.90 -20.66 11.16
CA ASP A 198 -14.42 -21.51 10.07
C ASP A 198 -13.79 -20.75 8.89
N PRO A 199 -14.34 -19.60 8.42
CA PRO A 199 -13.76 -18.86 7.33
C PRO A 199 -12.42 -18.21 7.72
N ILE A 200 -11.44 -18.29 6.81
CA ILE A 200 -10.20 -17.53 6.95
C ILE A 200 -10.47 -16.08 6.51
N ILE A 201 -10.19 -15.11 7.39
CA ILE A 201 -10.29 -13.69 7.06
C ILE A 201 -8.90 -13.15 6.75
N VAL A 202 -8.71 -12.70 5.51
CA VAL A 202 -7.49 -12.06 5.02
C VAL A 202 -7.75 -10.57 4.85
N TYR A 203 -6.93 -9.73 5.43
CA TYR A 203 -6.96 -8.29 5.23
C TYR A 203 -5.75 -7.84 4.40
N ASP A 204 -6.03 -7.24 3.24
CA ASP A 204 -4.99 -6.57 2.45
C ASP A 204 -4.82 -5.13 2.96
N GLY A 205 -3.78 -4.95 3.76
CA GLY A 205 -3.41 -3.67 4.34
C GLY A 205 -2.53 -2.80 3.43
N SER A 206 -2.43 -3.07 2.14
CA SER A 206 -1.54 -2.35 1.21
C SER A 206 -1.59 -0.83 1.37
N HIS A 207 -2.78 -0.27 1.57
CA HIS A 207 -2.94 1.16 1.78
C HIS A 207 -2.58 1.60 3.21
N PRO A 208 -3.13 1.03 4.28
CA PRO A 208 -2.84 1.48 5.64
C PRO A 208 -1.62 0.82 6.29
N MET A 209 -0.82 -0.02 5.60
CA MET A 209 0.27 -0.82 6.19
C MET A 209 1.23 0.02 7.05
N GLY A 210 1.63 1.20 6.58
CA GLY A 210 2.49 2.10 7.35
C GLY A 210 1.78 2.73 8.55
N LEU A 211 0.46 2.95 8.46
CA LEU A 211 -0.34 3.47 9.57
C LEU A 211 -0.61 2.38 10.62
N ILE A 212 -0.78 1.12 10.19
CA ILE A 212 -0.88 -0.04 11.09
C ILE A 212 0.45 -0.20 11.86
N ALA A 213 1.57 -0.17 11.14
CA ALA A 213 2.90 -0.24 11.73
C ALA A 213 3.16 0.91 12.73
N GLY A 214 2.70 2.12 12.43
CA GLY A 214 2.79 3.31 13.27
C GLY A 214 1.65 3.47 14.29
N GLN A 215 0.79 2.46 14.47
CA GLN A 215 -0.31 2.41 15.46
C GLN A 215 -1.37 3.52 15.31
N MET A 216 -1.53 4.06 14.11
CA MET A 216 -2.54 5.07 13.78
C MET A 216 -3.71 4.51 12.97
N PHE A 217 -3.71 3.21 12.70
CA PHE A 217 -4.78 2.46 12.10
C PHE A 217 -4.88 1.10 12.78
N ASP A 218 -6.10 0.58 12.94
CA ASP A 218 -6.30 -0.67 13.66
C ASP A 218 -5.51 -1.82 13.02
N ASN A 219 -4.84 -2.62 13.85
CA ASN A 219 -4.18 -3.82 13.38
C ASN A 219 -5.23 -4.93 13.16
N PRO A 220 -5.45 -5.39 11.92
CA PRO A 220 -6.47 -6.40 11.62
C PRO A 220 -6.28 -7.72 12.40
N LEU A 221 -5.03 -8.08 12.74
CA LEU A 221 -4.74 -9.28 13.52
C LEU A 221 -5.24 -9.20 14.98
N ASP A 222 -5.50 -7.98 15.50
CA ASP A 222 -6.12 -7.77 16.83
C ASP A 222 -7.65 -7.76 16.76
N HIS A 223 -8.20 -7.70 15.56
CA HIS A 223 -9.62 -7.50 15.31
C HIS A 223 -10.30 -8.66 14.57
N GLY A 224 -9.70 -9.86 14.61
CA GLY A 224 -10.32 -11.09 14.12
C GLY A 224 -9.92 -11.51 12.71
N CYS A 225 -8.94 -10.85 12.07
CA CYS A 225 -8.33 -11.36 10.84
C CYS A 225 -7.27 -12.42 11.17
N ASP A 226 -7.17 -13.43 10.32
CA ASP A 226 -6.19 -14.50 10.43
C ASP A 226 -4.88 -14.15 9.73
N VAL A 227 -4.97 -13.35 8.66
CA VAL A 227 -3.82 -12.96 7.84
C VAL A 227 -3.91 -11.46 7.53
N LEU A 228 -2.81 -10.75 7.75
CA LEU A 228 -2.56 -9.41 7.25
C LEU A 228 -1.55 -9.52 6.11
N GLN A 229 -1.86 -8.95 4.96
CA GLN A 229 -0.91 -8.87 3.86
C GLN A 229 -0.93 -7.49 3.21
N GLY A 230 0.00 -7.21 2.30
CA GLY A 230 -0.05 -6.01 1.48
C GLY A 230 1.25 -5.68 0.78
N SER A 231 1.19 -4.65 -0.05
CA SER A 231 2.36 -4.03 -0.66
C SER A 231 3.14 -3.20 0.36
N THR A 232 4.44 -3.03 0.12
CA THR A 232 5.36 -2.38 1.05
C THR A 232 5.82 -0.99 0.61
N HIS A 233 5.13 -0.35 -0.37
CA HIS A 233 5.61 0.89 -1.01
C HIS A 233 4.57 2.03 -1.04
N LYS A 234 3.49 1.94 -0.24
CA LYS A 234 2.45 2.98 -0.14
C LYS A 234 2.64 3.78 1.15
N THR A 235 1.73 3.65 2.14
CA THR A 235 1.99 4.27 3.45
C THR A 235 3.19 3.64 4.15
N PHE A 236 3.45 2.35 3.95
CA PHE A 236 4.72 1.74 4.34
C PHE A 236 5.78 2.15 3.32
N PRO A 237 6.80 2.97 3.67
CA PRO A 237 7.65 3.65 2.71
C PRO A 237 8.85 2.80 2.25
N GLY A 238 8.58 1.55 1.87
CA GLY A 238 9.56 0.55 1.47
C GLY A 238 9.64 0.31 -0.04
N PRO A 239 10.45 -0.66 -0.47
CA PRO A 239 10.55 -1.06 -1.87
C PRO A 239 9.26 -1.75 -2.34
N GLN A 240 9.13 -1.91 -3.65
CA GLN A 240 7.99 -2.62 -4.25
C GLN A 240 8.08 -4.13 -3.99
N LYS A 241 7.58 -4.55 -2.86
CA LYS A 241 7.42 -5.97 -2.47
C LYS A 241 6.02 -6.22 -1.90
N GLY A 242 5.73 -7.51 -1.66
CA GLY A 242 4.60 -7.94 -0.85
C GLY A 242 5.10 -8.50 0.49
N MET A 243 4.27 -8.36 1.52
CA MET A 243 4.49 -8.93 2.84
C MET A 243 3.22 -9.65 3.30
N ILE A 244 3.37 -10.84 3.88
CA ILE A 244 2.27 -11.64 4.42
C ILE A 244 2.60 -11.98 5.87
N LEU A 245 1.65 -11.74 6.77
CA LEU A 245 1.79 -11.85 8.21
C LEU A 245 0.63 -12.64 8.81
N THR A 246 0.90 -13.52 9.78
CA THR A 246 -0.14 -14.22 10.54
C THR A 246 0.35 -14.58 11.94
N ARG A 247 -0.58 -14.79 12.87
CA ARG A 247 -0.30 -15.37 14.20
C ARG A 247 -0.44 -16.88 14.23
N SER A 248 -0.99 -17.50 13.16
CA SER A 248 -1.14 -18.95 13.08
C SER A 248 0.10 -19.59 12.44
N PRO A 249 0.84 -20.42 13.18
CA PRO A 249 1.97 -21.18 12.62
C PRO A 249 1.54 -22.12 11.47
N GLU A 250 0.32 -22.66 11.56
CA GLU A 250 -0.24 -23.55 10.54
C GLU A 250 -0.47 -22.80 9.23
N LEU A 251 -1.18 -21.64 9.27
CA LEU A 251 -1.38 -20.81 8.08
C LEU A 251 -0.04 -20.32 7.55
N GLY A 252 0.86 -19.91 8.43
CA GLY A 252 2.22 -19.51 8.05
C GLY A 252 2.99 -20.58 7.29
N LYS A 253 2.87 -21.84 7.73
CA LYS A 253 3.48 -22.98 7.02
C LYS A 253 2.85 -23.18 5.64
N ARG A 254 1.52 -23.20 5.54
CA ARG A 254 0.81 -23.34 4.25
C ARG A 254 1.21 -22.25 3.27
N ILE A 255 1.24 -20.99 3.72
CA ILE A 255 1.68 -19.82 2.93
C ILE A 255 3.12 -20.03 2.46
N SER A 256 4.03 -20.35 3.37
CA SER A 256 5.44 -20.52 3.04
C SER A 256 5.70 -21.64 2.03
N ASP A 257 4.98 -22.77 2.15
CA ASP A 257 5.12 -23.90 1.22
C ASP A 257 4.64 -23.55 -0.20
N THR A 258 3.55 -22.78 -0.31
CA THR A 258 3.02 -22.31 -1.60
C THR A 258 3.94 -21.24 -2.21
N VAL A 259 4.45 -20.31 -1.40
CA VAL A 259 5.38 -19.28 -1.86
C VAL A 259 6.68 -19.87 -2.39
N ASP A 260 7.15 -21.01 -1.85
CA ASP A 260 8.32 -21.75 -2.39
C ASP A 260 8.11 -22.17 -3.86
N THR A 261 6.85 -22.37 -4.27
CA THR A 261 6.50 -22.72 -5.66
C THR A 261 6.42 -21.49 -6.57
N PHE A 262 5.96 -20.35 -6.02
CA PHE A 262 5.68 -19.15 -6.81
C PHE A 262 6.86 -18.19 -6.91
N VAL A 263 7.79 -18.24 -5.96
CA VAL A 263 8.94 -17.33 -5.91
C VAL A 263 10.24 -18.10 -5.99
N SER A 264 10.93 -17.95 -7.11
CA SER A 264 12.29 -18.50 -7.28
C SER A 264 13.32 -17.56 -6.63
N ASN A 265 13.54 -16.38 -7.20
CA ASN A 265 14.48 -15.39 -6.67
C ASN A 265 13.71 -14.22 -6.05
N GLN A 266 14.00 -13.88 -4.80
CA GLN A 266 13.27 -12.85 -4.06
C GLN A 266 13.91 -11.46 -4.10
N HIS A 267 14.88 -11.20 -4.97
CA HIS A 267 15.59 -9.93 -5.13
C HIS A 267 16.24 -9.45 -3.82
N SER A 268 17.50 -9.79 -3.64
CA SER A 268 18.24 -9.50 -2.40
C SER A 268 18.33 -8.00 -2.09
N GLY A 269 18.46 -7.14 -3.11
CA GLY A 269 18.47 -5.69 -2.93
C GLY A 269 17.19 -5.16 -2.30
N ASP A 270 16.03 -5.57 -2.84
CA ASP A 270 14.72 -5.17 -2.30
C ASP A 270 14.49 -5.72 -0.88
N THR A 271 14.97 -6.96 -0.61
CA THR A 271 14.87 -7.55 0.73
C THR A 271 15.68 -6.74 1.75
N LEU A 272 16.88 -6.29 1.39
CA LEU A 272 17.71 -5.45 2.26
C LEU A 272 17.15 -4.04 2.41
N ALA A 273 16.61 -3.45 1.35
CA ALA A 273 15.94 -2.15 1.40
C ALA A 273 14.69 -2.20 2.29
N LEU A 274 13.91 -3.28 2.21
CA LEU A 274 12.79 -3.51 3.11
C LEU A 274 13.22 -3.60 4.58
N TYR A 275 14.38 -4.22 4.84
CA TYR A 275 14.91 -4.26 6.22
C TYR A 275 15.27 -2.87 6.74
N VAL A 276 15.89 -2.02 5.93
CA VAL A 276 16.12 -0.61 6.30
C VAL A 276 14.81 0.08 6.64
N THR A 277 13.79 -0.08 5.80
CA THR A 277 12.46 0.52 6.03
C THR A 277 11.82 -0.01 7.33
N LEU A 278 11.93 -1.31 7.62
CA LEU A 278 11.43 -1.88 8.88
C LEU A 278 12.10 -1.23 10.11
N LEU A 279 13.42 -1.01 10.06
CA LEU A 279 14.14 -0.32 11.13
C LEU A 279 13.76 1.16 11.25
N GLU A 280 13.51 1.85 10.12
CA GLU A 280 12.99 3.21 10.12
C GLU A 280 11.59 3.28 10.74
N MET A 281 10.73 2.33 10.41
CA MET A 281 9.37 2.23 10.99
C MET A 281 9.38 1.84 12.46
N GLU A 282 10.30 1.00 12.93
CA GLU A 282 10.48 0.74 14.36
C GLU A 282 10.91 2.02 15.12
N LYS A 283 11.68 2.89 14.49
CA LYS A 283 12.24 4.07 15.15
C LYS A 283 11.36 5.32 15.06
N TRP A 284 10.67 5.52 13.95
CA TRP A 284 9.92 6.76 13.65
C TRP A 284 8.51 6.54 13.13
N GLY A 285 8.07 5.28 13.00
CA GLY A 285 6.80 4.92 12.37
C GLY A 285 5.59 5.55 13.07
N ASP A 286 5.60 5.66 14.40
CA ASP A 286 4.58 6.31 15.20
C ASP A 286 4.45 7.80 14.84
N ARG A 287 5.56 8.54 14.81
CA ARG A 287 5.59 9.96 14.47
C ARG A 287 5.21 10.22 13.02
N TYR A 288 5.71 9.38 12.10
CA TYR A 288 5.36 9.44 10.69
C TYR A 288 3.85 9.21 10.46
N ALA A 289 3.29 8.17 11.06
CA ALA A 289 1.87 7.85 10.93
C ALA A 289 0.98 8.92 11.54
N GLN A 290 1.31 9.43 12.73
CA GLN A 290 0.61 10.54 13.38
C GLN A 290 0.60 11.78 12.49
N GLN A 291 1.78 12.17 11.96
CA GLN A 291 1.86 13.34 11.08
C GLN A 291 1.06 13.13 9.80
N THR A 292 1.10 11.92 9.22
CA THR A 292 0.33 11.59 8.02
C THR A 292 -1.17 11.77 8.24
N VAL A 293 -1.70 11.29 9.35
CA VAL A 293 -3.14 11.44 9.68
C VAL A 293 -3.49 12.90 9.98
N ARG A 294 -2.63 13.65 10.70
CA ARG A 294 -2.85 15.08 10.95
C ARG A 294 -2.89 15.87 9.65
N ASN A 295 -1.95 15.63 8.76
CA ASN A 295 -1.89 16.27 7.45
C ASN A 295 -3.15 15.96 6.61
N ALA A 296 -3.59 14.70 6.58
CA ALA A 296 -4.80 14.31 5.86
C ALA A 296 -6.05 15.03 6.39
N LYS A 297 -6.20 15.11 7.71
CA LYS A 297 -7.30 15.84 8.35
C LYS A 297 -7.22 17.35 8.10
N ALA A 298 -6.03 17.94 8.12
CA ALA A 298 -5.83 19.36 7.82
C ALA A 298 -6.18 19.66 6.37
N LEU A 299 -5.69 18.83 5.42
CA LEU A 299 -6.04 19.00 4.01
C LEU A 299 -7.56 18.90 3.79
N ALA A 300 -8.22 17.89 4.37
CA ALA A 300 -9.66 17.71 4.23
C ALA A 300 -10.45 18.92 4.72
N ARG A 301 -10.10 19.46 5.91
CA ARG A 301 -10.72 20.65 6.47
C ARG A 301 -10.53 21.87 5.56
N ASN A 302 -9.29 22.14 5.15
CA ASN A 302 -9.00 23.28 4.29
C ASN A 302 -9.69 23.17 2.93
N LEU A 303 -9.77 21.99 2.33
CA LEU A 303 -10.52 21.77 1.08
C LEU A 303 -12.01 22.14 1.26
N VAL A 304 -12.64 21.74 2.38
CA VAL A 304 -14.03 22.11 2.68
C VAL A 304 -14.16 23.63 2.85
N GLU A 305 -13.24 24.29 3.55
CA GLU A 305 -13.21 25.75 3.72
C GLU A 305 -13.05 26.49 2.38
N PHE A 306 -12.32 25.91 1.43
CA PHE A 306 -12.19 26.43 0.06
C PHE A 306 -13.35 26.07 -0.87
N GLY A 307 -14.38 25.34 -0.39
CA GLY A 307 -15.62 25.09 -1.13
C GLY A 307 -15.67 23.74 -1.86
N PHE A 308 -14.75 22.82 -1.59
CA PHE A 308 -14.81 21.47 -2.14
C PHE A 308 -15.76 20.57 -1.34
N GLU A 309 -16.45 19.69 -2.03
CA GLU A 309 -17.18 18.60 -1.40
C GLU A 309 -16.21 17.46 -1.09
N VAL A 310 -15.98 17.20 0.19
CA VAL A 310 -15.13 16.11 0.68
C VAL A 310 -16.01 15.01 1.29
N PHE A 311 -15.73 13.74 0.97
CA PHE A 311 -16.41 12.60 1.59
C PHE A 311 -16.20 12.65 3.12
N GLN A 312 -17.27 12.44 3.87
CA GLN A 312 -17.26 12.39 5.32
C GLN A 312 -18.14 11.26 5.85
N ARG A 313 -17.71 10.65 6.95
CA ARG A 313 -18.49 9.74 7.78
C ARG A 313 -18.64 10.35 9.17
N ASP A 314 -19.87 10.64 9.57
CA ASP A 314 -20.19 11.25 10.87
C ASP A 314 -19.38 12.53 11.16
N GLY A 315 -19.21 13.39 10.14
CA GLY A 315 -18.46 14.66 10.23
C GLY A 315 -16.94 14.52 10.17
N ASN A 316 -16.40 13.32 10.01
CA ASN A 316 -14.97 13.06 9.88
C ASN A 316 -14.62 12.61 8.45
N ALA A 317 -13.68 13.27 7.81
CA ALA A 317 -13.28 12.94 6.44
C ALA A 317 -12.39 11.69 6.37
N THR A 318 -11.52 11.50 7.36
CA THR A 318 -10.56 10.38 7.34
C THR A 318 -9.89 10.16 8.70
N ASN A 319 -9.52 8.91 8.98
CA ASN A 319 -8.56 8.51 10.01
C ASN A 319 -7.29 7.89 9.39
N SER A 320 -7.04 8.17 8.11
CA SER A 320 -6.01 7.55 7.31
C SER A 320 -5.19 8.62 6.57
N HIS A 321 -4.42 8.19 5.57
CA HIS A 321 -3.61 9.04 4.68
C HIS A 321 -4.39 9.60 3.49
N GLN A 322 -5.65 9.18 3.29
CA GLN A 322 -6.43 9.51 2.10
C GLN A 322 -7.48 10.57 2.38
N VAL A 323 -7.74 11.40 1.37
CA VAL A 323 -8.89 12.31 1.29
C VAL A 323 -9.58 12.09 -0.05
N LEU A 324 -10.92 12.02 -0.06
CA LEU A 324 -11.72 11.89 -1.27
C LEU A 324 -12.47 13.19 -1.53
N ILE A 325 -12.14 13.88 -2.62
CA ILE A 325 -12.90 15.01 -3.14
C ILE A 325 -13.95 14.45 -4.08
N GLN A 326 -15.21 14.81 -3.90
CA GLN A 326 -16.38 14.31 -4.64
C GLN A 326 -17.20 15.48 -5.21
N GLY A 327 -18.40 15.20 -5.73
CA GLY A 327 -19.27 16.25 -6.29
C GLY A 327 -19.00 16.54 -7.78
N PHE A 328 -18.21 15.69 -8.46
CA PHE A 328 -17.92 15.86 -9.87
C PHE A 328 -19.05 15.28 -10.74
N PRO A 329 -19.73 16.10 -11.57
CA PRO A 329 -20.64 15.58 -12.58
C PRO A 329 -19.84 14.92 -13.72
N ASP A 330 -20.45 13.94 -14.38
CA ASP A 330 -19.91 13.24 -15.55
C ASP A 330 -18.41 12.89 -15.41
N GLU A 331 -17.58 13.23 -16.42
CA GLU A 331 -16.14 12.94 -16.44
C GLU A 331 -15.28 14.10 -15.87
N GLN A 332 -15.88 15.08 -15.19
CA GLN A 332 -15.16 16.26 -14.70
C GLN A 332 -14.06 15.93 -13.68
N HIS A 333 -14.16 14.81 -12.94
CA HIS A 333 -13.08 14.35 -12.07
C HIS A 333 -11.78 14.04 -12.83
N LEU A 334 -11.87 13.52 -14.08
CA LEU A 334 -10.72 13.29 -14.95
C LEU A 334 -10.12 14.60 -15.46
N ILE A 335 -11.00 15.55 -15.87
CA ILE A 335 -10.59 16.88 -16.33
C ILE A 335 -9.88 17.62 -15.19
N ALA A 336 -10.43 17.58 -13.98
CA ALA A 336 -9.85 18.21 -12.79
C ALA A 336 -8.49 17.58 -12.43
N ALA A 337 -8.36 16.24 -12.48
CA ALA A 337 -7.08 15.58 -12.24
C ALA A 337 -6.02 15.94 -13.28
N ASN A 338 -6.38 16.03 -14.58
CA ASN A 338 -5.47 16.46 -15.63
C ASN A 338 -5.03 17.91 -15.41
N ARG A 339 -5.96 18.81 -15.03
CA ARG A 339 -5.62 20.20 -14.73
C ARG A 339 -4.68 20.33 -13.53
N LEU A 340 -4.86 19.51 -12.49
CA LEU A 340 -3.90 19.45 -11.38
C LEU A 340 -2.53 18.95 -11.84
N LEU A 341 -2.49 17.95 -12.72
CA LEU A 341 -1.24 17.44 -13.29
C LEU A 341 -0.53 18.53 -14.11
N ASP A 342 -1.26 19.34 -14.90
CA ASP A 342 -0.72 20.51 -15.61
C ASP A 342 -0.16 21.58 -14.66
N CYS A 343 -0.63 21.62 -13.41
CA CYS A 343 -0.08 22.45 -12.34
C CYS A 343 1.10 21.79 -11.61
N GLY A 344 1.52 20.59 -12.00
CA GLY A 344 2.59 19.84 -11.33
C GLY A 344 2.12 19.06 -10.08
N ILE A 345 0.83 18.73 -9.99
CA ILE A 345 0.26 17.96 -8.87
C ILE A 345 -0.30 16.63 -9.39
N SER A 346 0.25 15.52 -8.91
CA SER A 346 -0.21 14.18 -9.27
C SER A 346 -1.22 13.66 -8.24
N VAL A 347 -2.40 13.24 -8.70
CA VAL A 347 -3.50 12.68 -7.90
C VAL A 347 -4.11 11.46 -8.59
N ASN A 348 -5.01 10.73 -7.92
CA ASN A 348 -5.79 9.67 -8.58
C ASN A 348 -7.23 10.14 -8.86
N ALA A 349 -7.65 10.14 -10.13
CA ALA A 349 -9.07 10.20 -10.49
C ALA A 349 -9.63 8.78 -10.61
N LYS A 350 -10.75 8.49 -9.98
CA LYS A 350 -11.37 7.16 -10.02
C LYS A 350 -12.86 7.20 -9.71
N VAL A 351 -13.56 6.11 -10.07
CA VAL A 351 -14.89 5.81 -9.58
C VAL A 351 -14.75 4.89 -8.37
N THR A 352 -15.37 5.23 -7.27
CA THR A 352 -15.37 4.41 -6.04
C THR A 352 -16.50 4.84 -5.11
N LEU A 353 -16.97 3.94 -4.23
CA LEU A 353 -18.14 4.18 -3.39
C LEU A 353 -19.33 4.69 -4.23
N ARG A 354 -19.43 4.20 -5.49
CA ARG A 354 -20.39 4.63 -6.53
C ARG A 354 -20.35 6.15 -6.80
N ARG A 355 -19.19 6.78 -6.62
CA ARG A 355 -18.99 8.22 -6.82
C ARG A 355 -17.73 8.44 -7.68
N LYS A 356 -17.76 9.50 -8.47
CA LYS A 356 -16.60 10.00 -9.21
C LYS A 356 -15.80 10.90 -8.27
N VAL A 357 -14.54 10.56 -8.02
CA VAL A 357 -13.72 11.24 -6.99
C VAL A 357 -12.31 11.54 -7.51
N ILE A 358 -11.71 12.57 -6.92
CA ILE A 358 -10.26 12.73 -6.85
C ILE A 358 -9.83 12.18 -5.49
N ARG A 359 -8.99 11.13 -5.51
CA ARG A 359 -8.38 10.56 -4.31
C ARG A 359 -7.00 11.16 -4.13
N VAL A 360 -6.79 11.80 -3.00
CA VAL A 360 -5.54 12.43 -2.58
C VAL A 360 -4.88 11.59 -1.49
N GLY A 361 -3.58 11.35 -1.58
CA GLY A 361 -2.77 10.66 -0.57
C GLY A 361 -1.68 11.58 -0.01
N ILE A 362 -1.46 11.52 1.29
CA ILE A 362 -0.60 12.47 2.03
C ILE A 362 0.71 11.84 2.52
N GLN A 363 0.89 10.54 2.31
CA GLN A 363 2.00 9.78 2.85
C GLN A 363 3.37 10.25 2.33
N GLU A 364 3.50 10.54 1.03
CA GLU A 364 4.79 10.96 0.47
C GLU A 364 5.16 12.38 0.90
N VAL A 365 4.23 13.34 0.82
CA VAL A 365 4.50 14.71 1.23
C VAL A 365 4.81 14.81 2.73
N THR A 366 4.20 13.95 3.57
CA THR A 366 4.58 13.80 4.97
C THR A 366 6.01 13.25 5.11
N ARG A 367 6.37 12.23 4.31
CA ARG A 367 7.73 11.68 4.28
C ARG A 367 8.76 12.71 3.82
N ARG A 368 8.36 13.69 3.02
CA ARG A 368 9.17 14.84 2.63
C ARG A 368 9.24 15.95 3.69
N GLY A 369 8.54 15.79 4.81
CA GLY A 369 8.57 16.72 5.95
C GLY A 369 7.54 17.85 5.88
N MET A 370 6.53 17.76 5.02
CA MET A 370 5.40 18.69 5.02
C MET A 370 4.52 18.44 6.24
N THR A 371 3.92 19.52 6.75
CA THR A 371 3.07 19.56 7.93
C THR A 371 1.70 20.17 7.60
N GLU A 372 0.88 20.45 8.60
CA GLU A 372 -0.45 21.03 8.45
C GLU A 372 -0.43 22.41 7.74
N CYS A 373 0.66 23.17 7.88
CA CYS A 373 0.81 24.47 7.19
C CYS A 373 0.86 24.30 5.67
N GLU A 374 1.59 23.30 5.18
CA GLU A 374 1.66 23.04 3.74
C GLU A 374 0.32 22.51 3.20
N MET A 375 -0.49 21.87 4.04
CA MET A 375 -1.81 21.37 3.63
C MET A 375 -2.78 22.50 3.29
N GLU A 376 -2.71 23.64 3.99
CA GLU A 376 -3.46 24.84 3.64
C GLU A 376 -3.01 25.41 2.29
N THR A 377 -1.69 25.49 2.07
CA THR A 377 -1.11 25.93 0.80
C THR A 377 -1.58 25.04 -0.36
N ILE A 378 -1.55 23.72 -0.17
CA ILE A 378 -2.00 22.73 -1.16
C ILE A 378 -3.49 22.93 -1.46
N ALA A 379 -4.34 23.04 -0.45
CA ALA A 379 -5.79 23.28 -0.62
C ALA A 379 -6.08 24.60 -1.35
N ASN A 380 -5.33 25.66 -1.05
CA ASN A 380 -5.42 26.94 -1.77
C ASN A 380 -5.07 26.78 -3.26
N ILE A 381 -3.99 26.04 -3.59
CA ILE A 381 -3.60 25.77 -4.98
C ILE A 381 -4.71 24.97 -5.69
N PHE A 382 -5.31 23.96 -5.04
CA PHE A 382 -6.46 23.22 -5.58
C PHE A 382 -7.63 24.17 -5.92
N SER A 383 -7.99 25.08 -5.00
CA SER A 383 -9.07 26.05 -5.22
C SER A 383 -8.78 26.96 -6.40
N ARG A 384 -7.58 27.50 -6.50
CA ARG A 384 -7.15 28.38 -7.59
C ARG A 384 -7.11 27.63 -8.94
N ALA A 385 -6.67 26.36 -8.91
CA ALA A 385 -6.63 25.53 -10.10
C ALA A 385 -8.03 25.12 -10.59
N LEU A 386 -8.90 24.67 -9.70
CA LEU A 386 -10.14 23.97 -10.09
C LEU A 386 -11.39 24.83 -9.99
N LEU A 387 -11.43 25.84 -9.07
CA LEU A 387 -12.61 26.68 -8.88
C LEU A 387 -12.43 28.08 -9.46
N LYS A 388 -11.20 28.60 -9.53
CA LYS A 388 -10.89 29.93 -10.06
C LYS A 388 -10.24 29.90 -11.43
N GLU A 389 -9.88 28.71 -11.91
CA GLU A 389 -9.26 28.45 -13.22
C GLU A 389 -8.03 29.32 -13.51
N GLU A 390 -7.24 29.62 -12.49
CA GLU A 390 -6.02 30.41 -12.62
C GLU A 390 -5.02 29.76 -13.60
N PRO A 391 -4.22 30.52 -14.35
CA PRO A 391 -3.28 29.97 -15.33
C PRO A 391 -2.30 28.97 -14.70
N THR A 392 -2.19 27.78 -15.30
CA THR A 392 -1.31 26.70 -14.82
C THR A 392 0.16 27.12 -14.78
N THR A 393 0.57 28.04 -15.67
CA THR A 393 1.93 28.61 -15.72
C THR A 393 2.33 29.39 -14.46
N ILE A 394 1.37 29.88 -13.68
CA ILE A 394 1.60 30.52 -12.37
C ILE A 394 1.69 29.42 -11.31
N LEU A 395 0.69 28.54 -11.27
CA LEU A 395 0.55 27.52 -10.23
C LEU A 395 1.70 26.51 -10.23
N ILE A 396 2.18 26.10 -11.42
CA ILE A 396 3.31 25.16 -11.51
C ILE A 396 4.60 25.72 -10.87
N LYS A 397 4.81 27.03 -10.90
CA LYS A 397 5.96 27.66 -10.24
C LYS A 397 5.83 27.63 -8.73
N GLU A 398 4.64 27.82 -8.20
CA GLU A 398 4.36 27.74 -6.77
C GLU A 398 4.48 26.32 -6.26
N VAL A 399 3.95 25.34 -7.01
CA VAL A 399 4.09 23.91 -6.71
C VAL A 399 5.57 23.51 -6.71
N SER A 400 6.33 23.89 -7.75
CA SER A 400 7.77 23.61 -7.82
C SER A 400 8.53 24.22 -6.64
N ALA A 401 8.21 25.48 -6.27
CA ALA A 401 8.83 26.14 -5.12
C ALA A 401 8.45 25.48 -3.78
N LEU A 402 7.25 24.93 -3.67
CA LEU A 402 6.83 24.14 -2.50
C LEU A 402 7.63 22.83 -2.41
N VAL A 403 7.73 22.08 -3.52
CA VAL A 403 8.50 20.83 -3.59
C VAL A 403 9.98 21.07 -3.31
N ASP A 404 10.57 22.17 -3.85
CA ASP A 404 11.98 22.52 -3.67
C ASP A 404 12.36 22.75 -2.19
N ARG A 405 11.43 23.24 -1.36
CA ARG A 405 11.64 23.39 0.09
C ARG A 405 11.63 22.05 0.85
N HIS A 406 11.11 20.99 0.24
CA HIS A 406 10.86 19.69 0.89
C HIS A 406 11.52 18.52 0.14
N LYS A 407 12.81 18.67 -0.26
CA LYS A 407 13.56 17.63 -1.01
C LYS A 407 14.07 16.48 -0.15
N GLY A 408 14.16 16.67 1.16
CA GLY A 408 14.67 15.65 2.08
C GLY A 408 13.68 14.52 2.32
N VAL A 409 14.18 13.40 2.87
CA VAL A 409 13.37 12.27 3.32
C VAL A 409 13.41 12.22 4.84
N LYS A 410 12.31 12.63 5.49
CA LYS A 410 12.14 12.62 6.94
C LYS A 410 11.70 11.26 7.47
N PHE A 411 11.77 11.07 8.78
CA PHE A 411 11.44 9.80 9.45
C PHE A 411 12.28 8.63 8.88
N SER A 412 13.54 8.89 8.56
CA SER A 412 14.48 7.97 7.94
C SER A 412 15.89 8.12 8.51
N PHE A 413 16.77 7.20 8.18
CA PHE A 413 18.20 7.35 8.53
C PHE A 413 18.86 8.52 7.81
N ASP A 414 18.32 8.96 6.68
CA ASP A 414 18.85 10.13 5.95
C ASP A 414 18.65 11.45 6.74
N ASP A 415 17.68 11.52 7.66
CA ASP A 415 17.41 12.67 8.51
C ASP A 415 18.47 12.88 9.61
N GLN A 416 19.39 11.94 9.74
CA GLN A 416 20.49 11.97 10.72
C GLN A 416 21.86 12.25 10.08
N LEU A 417 21.90 12.32 8.75
CA LEU A 417 23.09 12.66 7.96
C LEU A 417 23.09 14.14 7.57
#